data_c066ccd406938437e6abea7f30dabe99
#
_entry.id   c066ccd406938437e6abea7f30dabe99
#
_cell.length_a   1.000
_cell.length_b   1.000
_cell.length_c   1.000
_cell.angle_alpha   90.00
_cell.angle_beta   90.00
_cell.angle_gamma   90.00
#
_symmetry.space_group_name_H-M   'P 1'
#
loop_
_entity.id
_entity.type
_entity.pdbx_description
1 polymer ?
#
loop_
_entity_poly.entity_id
_entity_poly.type
_entity_poly.pdbx_seq_one_letter_code
_entity_poly.pdbx_strand_id
1 'polypeptide(L)'
;MNKKGQALVEFILIVPILIMILFCMIDFGKILYYRINLESKLDKVISFYESDETYETIKEKLARDDKTIDVKITNKNDDYVEFILIKKIEVITPGLNLILNNPFEVKVNRMVYYD
;
A
#
# COMPACT_ATOMS: atom_id res chain seq x y z
N MET A 1 13.54 7.78 46.71
CA MET A 1 12.88 8.50 45.61
C MET A 1 11.46 8.81 46.00
N ASN A 2 11.03 10.06 45.89
CA ASN A 2 9.66 10.40 46.22
C ASN A 2 8.70 9.99 45.08
N LYS A 3 7.39 10.04 45.37
CA LYS A 3 6.38 9.62 44.39
C LYS A 3 6.42 10.43 43.08
N LYS A 4 6.76 11.73 43.17
CA LYS A 4 6.85 12.58 42.00
C LYS A 4 8.00 12.18 41.08
N GLY A 5 9.17 11.85 41.63
CA GLY A 5 10.31 11.40 40.87
C GLY A 5 10.05 10.04 40.22
N GLN A 6 9.40 9.13 40.94
CA GLN A 6 9.06 7.82 40.45
C GLN A 6 8.05 7.91 39.29
N ALA A 7 7.02 8.74 39.44
CA ALA A 7 6.03 8.94 38.37
C ALA A 7 6.66 9.54 37.14
N LEU A 8 7.61 10.47 37.29
CA LEU A 8 8.31 11.07 36.16
C LEU A 8 9.17 10.05 35.43
N VAL A 9 9.85 9.16 36.13
CA VAL A 9 10.66 8.10 35.53
C VAL A 9 9.77 7.13 34.76
N GLU A 10 8.64 6.73 35.34
CA GLU A 10 7.69 5.85 34.66
C GLU A 10 7.16 6.50 33.38
N PHE A 11 6.83 7.80 33.45
CA PHE A 11 6.35 8.56 32.31
C PHE A 11 7.40 8.59 31.19
N ILE A 12 8.66 8.85 31.53
CA ILE A 12 9.76 8.91 30.57
C ILE A 12 9.95 7.56 29.85
N LEU A 13 9.76 6.45 30.59
CA LEU A 13 9.87 5.12 30.02
C LEU A 13 8.71 4.77 29.10
N ILE A 14 7.51 5.29 29.39
CA ILE A 14 6.30 4.99 28.62
C ILE A 14 6.22 5.82 27.33
N VAL A 15 6.71 7.06 27.36
CA VAL A 15 6.59 7.98 26.23
C VAL A 15 7.18 7.42 24.92
N PRO A 16 8.39 6.84 24.90
CA PRO A 16 8.91 6.26 23.66
C PRO A 16 8.04 5.15 23.11
N ILE A 17 7.46 4.34 23.99
CA ILE A 17 6.57 3.25 23.57
C ILE A 17 5.31 3.81 22.94
N LEU A 18 4.72 4.85 23.55
CA LEU A 18 3.53 5.50 22.99
C LEU A 18 3.80 6.12 21.64
N ILE A 19 4.97 6.74 21.46
CA ILE A 19 5.36 7.34 20.19
C ILE A 19 5.51 6.26 19.12
N MET A 20 6.10 5.12 19.46
CA MET A 20 6.23 4.01 18.51
C MET A 20 4.86 3.48 18.09
N ILE A 21 3.92 3.36 19.04
CA ILE A 21 2.56 2.92 18.74
C ILE A 21 1.88 3.90 17.78
N LEU A 22 2.04 5.21 18.01
CA LEU A 22 1.49 6.24 17.13
C LEU A 22 2.07 6.13 15.72
N PHE A 23 3.38 5.93 15.59
CA PHE A 23 4.02 5.76 14.31
C PHE A 23 3.50 4.51 13.58
N CYS A 24 3.31 3.41 14.32
CA CYS A 24 2.72 2.20 13.74
C CYS A 24 1.31 2.46 13.22
N MET A 25 0.49 3.20 13.96
CA MET A 25 -0.87 3.53 13.54
C MET A 25 -0.86 4.35 12.25
N ILE A 26 0.08 5.30 12.14
CA ILE A 26 0.22 6.10 10.91
C ILE A 26 0.64 5.22 9.74
N ASP A 27 1.62 4.33 9.93
CA ASP A 27 2.10 3.44 8.88
C ASP A 27 1.01 2.50 8.39
N PHE A 28 0.28 1.86 9.31
CA PHE A 28 -0.83 0.99 8.94
C PHE A 28 -1.96 1.77 8.26
N GLY A 29 -2.22 3.00 8.72
CA GLY A 29 -3.20 3.88 8.08
C GLY A 29 -2.81 4.20 6.64
N LYS A 30 -1.53 4.47 6.39
CA LYS A 30 -1.01 4.69 5.05
C LYS A 30 -1.20 3.46 4.16
N ILE A 31 -0.85 2.28 4.69
CA ILE A 31 -0.97 1.02 3.94
C ILE A 31 -2.42 0.80 3.53
N LEU A 32 -3.36 0.96 4.47
CA LEU A 32 -4.78 0.80 4.17
C LEU A 32 -5.28 1.83 3.16
N TYR A 33 -4.87 3.09 3.34
CA TYR A 33 -5.25 4.17 2.42
C TYR A 33 -4.78 3.88 1.00
N TYR A 34 -3.52 3.51 0.84
CA TYR A 34 -2.98 3.24 -0.49
C TYR A 34 -3.59 1.98 -1.09
N ARG A 35 -3.90 0.99 -0.26
CA ARG A 35 -4.55 -0.22 -0.74
C ARG A 35 -5.94 0.08 -1.29
N ILE A 36 -6.74 0.86 -0.57
CA ILE A 36 -8.08 1.26 -1.04
C ILE A 36 -7.96 2.08 -2.33
N ASN A 37 -6.99 2.99 -2.38
CA ASN A 37 -6.72 3.80 -3.57
C ASN A 37 -6.35 2.92 -4.77
N LEU A 38 -5.47 1.93 -4.55
CA LEU A 38 -5.07 1.00 -5.60
C LEU A 38 -6.24 0.15 -6.10
N GLU A 39 -7.12 -0.29 -5.19
CA GLU A 39 -8.30 -1.05 -5.59
C GLU A 39 -9.23 -0.21 -6.47
N SER A 40 -9.40 1.07 -6.14
CA SER A 40 -10.18 2.00 -6.96
C SER A 40 -9.55 2.18 -8.34
N LYS A 41 -8.23 2.30 -8.41
CA LYS A 41 -7.51 2.43 -9.68
C LYS A 41 -7.53 1.13 -10.47
N LEU A 42 -7.53 0.00 -9.78
CA LEU A 42 -7.65 -1.31 -10.41
C LEU A 42 -9.00 -1.44 -11.14
N ASP A 43 -10.08 -0.95 -10.53
CA ASP A 43 -11.39 -0.92 -11.17
C ASP A 43 -11.36 -0.08 -12.45
N LYS A 44 -10.65 1.05 -12.43
CA LYS A 44 -10.49 1.89 -13.63
C LYS A 44 -9.71 1.17 -14.71
N VAL A 45 -8.65 0.46 -14.34
CA VAL A 45 -7.82 -0.29 -15.28
C VAL A 45 -8.65 -1.39 -15.96
N ILE A 46 -9.45 -2.11 -15.18
CA ILE A 46 -10.33 -3.15 -15.71
C ILE A 46 -11.35 -2.56 -16.67
N SER A 47 -11.92 -1.40 -16.31
CA SER A 47 -12.87 -0.69 -17.16
C SER A 47 -12.22 -0.29 -18.49
N PHE A 48 -11.00 0.20 -18.48
CA PHE A 48 -10.26 0.53 -19.70
C PHE A 48 -10.00 -0.71 -20.56
N TYR A 49 -9.64 -1.81 -19.92
CA TYR A 49 -9.40 -3.07 -20.60
C TYR A 49 -10.68 -3.58 -21.29
N GLU A 50 -11.81 -3.50 -20.61
CA GLU A 50 -13.11 -3.90 -21.17
C GLU A 50 -13.53 -3.01 -22.33
N SER A 51 -12.99 -1.78 -22.41
CA SER A 51 -13.21 -0.86 -23.53
C SER A 51 -12.25 -1.09 -24.69
N ASP A 52 -11.55 -2.22 -24.72
CA ASP A 52 -10.60 -2.62 -25.76
C ASP A 52 -9.39 -1.69 -25.89
N GLU A 53 -9.00 -1.03 -24.81
CA GLU A 53 -7.79 -0.22 -24.80
C GLU A 53 -6.54 -1.10 -24.69
N THR A 54 -5.44 -0.64 -25.31
CA THR A 54 -4.19 -1.39 -25.26
C THR A 54 -3.52 -1.25 -23.89
N TYR A 55 -2.65 -2.20 -23.58
CA TYR A 55 -1.88 -2.18 -22.33
C TYR A 55 -1.10 -0.88 -22.16
N GLU A 56 -0.46 -0.41 -23.22
CA GLU A 56 0.33 0.82 -23.18
C GLU A 56 -0.54 2.03 -22.88
N THR A 57 -1.73 2.11 -23.48
CA THR A 57 -2.68 3.19 -23.25
C THR A 57 -3.16 3.19 -21.80
N ILE A 58 -3.48 2.02 -21.26
CA ILE A 58 -3.91 1.86 -19.86
C ILE A 58 -2.79 2.33 -18.94
N LYS A 59 -1.57 1.89 -19.19
CA LYS A 59 -0.41 2.27 -18.38
C LYS A 59 -0.17 3.77 -18.41
N GLU A 60 -0.30 4.42 -19.58
CA GLU A 60 -0.15 5.86 -19.69
C GLU A 60 -1.23 6.61 -18.90
N LYS A 61 -2.48 6.18 -19.00
CA LYS A 61 -3.58 6.81 -18.28
C LYS A 61 -3.39 6.70 -16.76
N LEU A 62 -2.95 5.54 -16.30
CA LEU A 62 -2.68 5.34 -14.88
C LEU A 62 -1.50 6.18 -14.42
N ALA A 63 -0.45 6.29 -15.24
CA ALA A 63 0.72 7.09 -14.91
C ALA A 63 0.42 8.58 -14.81
N ARG A 64 -0.60 9.06 -15.55
CA ARG A 64 -1.05 10.45 -15.41
C ARG A 64 -1.66 10.70 -14.04
N ASP A 65 -2.38 9.71 -13.52
CA ASP A 65 -2.97 9.80 -12.18
C ASP A 65 -1.92 9.65 -11.08
N ASP A 66 -1.03 8.67 -11.21
CA ASP A 66 0.01 8.40 -10.20
C ASP A 66 1.17 7.64 -10.85
N LYS A 67 2.31 8.31 -10.96
CA LYS A 67 3.52 7.72 -11.57
C LYS A 67 4.18 6.65 -10.71
N THR A 68 3.81 6.56 -9.43
CA THR A 68 4.45 5.62 -8.49
C THR A 68 3.79 4.24 -8.51
N ILE A 69 2.74 4.07 -9.30
CA ILE A 69 2.01 2.80 -9.38
C ILE A 69 2.47 2.02 -10.60
N ASP A 70 2.87 0.77 -10.39
CA ASP A 70 3.19 -0.15 -11.45
C ASP A 70 1.98 -1.02 -11.78
N VAL A 71 1.73 -1.24 -13.06
CA VAL A 71 0.64 -2.07 -13.56
C VAL A 71 1.21 -3.29 -14.25
N LYS A 72 0.69 -4.46 -13.91
CA LYS A 72 1.02 -5.71 -14.60
C LYS A 72 -0.27 -6.38 -15.03
N ILE A 73 -0.33 -6.79 -16.29
CA ILE A 73 -1.46 -7.54 -16.82
C ILE A 73 -0.89 -8.87 -17.32
N THR A 74 -1.36 -9.96 -16.74
CA THR A 74 -0.85 -11.29 -17.03
C THR A 74 -1.99 -12.21 -17.44
N ASN A 75 -1.83 -12.89 -18.56
CA ASN A 75 -2.77 -13.94 -18.96
C ASN A 75 -2.44 -15.22 -18.20
N LYS A 76 -3.34 -15.64 -17.30
CA LYS A 76 -3.15 -16.87 -16.52
C LYS A 76 -3.55 -18.10 -17.32
N ASN A 77 -4.68 -18.01 -18.03
CA ASN A 77 -5.21 -19.05 -18.89
C ASN A 77 -5.90 -18.39 -20.08
N ASP A 78 -6.41 -19.20 -21.00
CA ASP A 78 -7.20 -18.68 -22.10
C ASP A 78 -8.52 -18.04 -21.65
N ASP A 79 -8.95 -18.35 -20.42
CA ASP A 79 -10.25 -17.95 -19.90
C ASP A 79 -10.22 -16.66 -19.06
N TYR A 80 -9.06 -16.28 -18.49
CA TYR A 80 -9.02 -15.09 -17.63
C TYR A 80 -7.66 -14.40 -17.63
N VAL A 81 -7.72 -13.13 -17.24
CA VAL A 81 -6.56 -12.23 -17.13
C VAL A 81 -6.44 -11.75 -15.70
N GLU A 82 -5.23 -11.71 -15.17
CA GLU A 82 -4.96 -11.17 -13.85
C GLU A 82 -4.38 -9.76 -13.98
N PHE A 83 -4.97 -8.82 -13.24
CA PHE A 83 -4.50 -7.44 -13.13
C PHE A 83 -3.84 -7.25 -11.78
N ILE A 84 -2.64 -6.70 -11.77
CA ILE A 84 -1.88 -6.45 -10.55
C ILE A 84 -1.43 -5.00 -10.53
N LEU A 85 -1.76 -4.28 -9.47
CA LEU A 85 -1.25 -2.94 -9.22
C LEU A 85 -0.34 -2.98 -8.00
N ILE A 86 0.82 -2.35 -8.10
CA ILE A 86 1.84 -2.35 -7.06
C ILE A 86 2.25 -0.91 -6.78
N LYS A 87 2.27 -0.54 -5.51
CA LYS A 87 2.78 0.76 -5.07
C LYS A 87 3.76 0.55 -3.93
N LYS A 88 4.91 1.21 -4.01
CA LYS A 88 5.92 1.18 -2.96
C LYS A 88 5.70 2.34 -2.00
N ILE A 89 5.70 2.07 -0.71
CA ILE A 89 5.58 3.08 0.34
C ILE A 89 6.69 2.89 1.36
N GLU A 90 7.14 4.01 1.92
CA GLU A 90 8.13 3.97 2.98
C GLU A 90 7.44 4.00 4.34
N VAL A 91 7.94 3.19 5.26
CA VAL A 91 7.43 3.17 6.63
C VAL A 91 8.27 4.09 7.49
N ILE A 92 7.62 4.76 8.45
CA ILE A 92 8.28 5.72 9.32
C ILE A 92 8.63 5.13 10.69
N THR A 93 8.01 4.02 11.08
CA THR A 93 8.23 3.40 12.39
C THR A 93 9.65 2.81 12.46
N PRO A 94 10.46 3.21 13.46
CA PRO A 94 11.79 2.62 13.63
C PRO A 94 11.71 1.11 13.85
N GLY A 95 12.52 0.36 13.12
CA GLY A 95 12.58 -1.09 13.25
C GLY A 95 11.53 -1.84 12.48
N LEU A 96 10.49 -1.16 11.97
CA LEU A 96 9.45 -1.83 11.19
C LEU A 96 10.00 -2.34 9.85
N ASN A 97 11.02 -1.69 9.33
CA ASN A 97 11.69 -2.12 8.11
C ASN A 97 12.44 -3.44 8.28
N LEU A 98 12.65 -3.91 9.51
CA LEU A 98 13.24 -5.22 9.78
C LEU A 98 12.20 -6.34 9.61
N ILE A 99 10.93 -6.01 9.80
CA ILE A 99 9.80 -6.94 9.67
C ILE A 99 9.20 -6.86 8.29
N LEU A 100 8.99 -5.63 7.80
CA LEU A 100 8.49 -5.35 6.45
C LEU A 100 9.65 -4.94 5.55
N ASN A 101 9.54 -5.28 4.27
CA ASN A 101 10.52 -4.80 3.30
C ASN A 101 10.45 -3.28 3.18
N ASN A 102 11.60 -2.64 3.00
CA ASN A 102 11.67 -1.19 2.83
C ASN A 102 12.29 -0.88 1.45
N PRO A 103 11.55 -0.27 0.52
CA PRO A 103 10.16 0.16 0.67
C PRO A 103 9.18 -1.01 0.69
N PHE A 104 8.11 -0.85 1.46
CA PHE A 104 7.06 -1.86 1.52
C PHE A 104 6.17 -1.74 0.28
N GLU A 105 5.87 -2.87 -0.34
CA GLU A 105 5.05 -2.89 -1.54
C GLU A 105 3.60 -3.24 -1.20
N VAL A 106 2.67 -2.37 -1.57
CA VAL A 106 1.25 -2.65 -1.49
C VAL A 106 0.80 -3.18 -2.84
N LYS A 107 0.25 -4.39 -2.85
CA LYS A 107 -0.21 -5.05 -4.06
C LYS A 107 -1.70 -5.32 -3.98
N VAL A 108 -2.41 -5.03 -5.05
CA VAL A 108 -3.80 -5.46 -5.21
C VAL A 108 -3.88 -6.23 -6.54
N ASN A 109 -4.66 -7.29 -6.54
CA ASN A 109 -4.84 -8.09 -7.75
C ASN A 109 -6.31 -8.43 -7.93
N ARG A 110 -6.68 -8.66 -9.19
CA ARG A 110 -8.02 -9.08 -9.55
C ARG A 110 -7.97 -9.91 -10.82
N MET A 111 -8.75 -10.97 -10.85
CA MET A 111 -8.88 -11.80 -12.04
C MET A 111 -10.20 -11.46 -12.74
N VAL A 112 -10.12 -11.29 -14.07
CA VAL A 112 -11.28 -11.02 -14.91
C VAL A 112 -11.37 -12.12 -15.94
N TYR A 113 -12.55 -12.72 -16.07
CA TYR A 113 -12.79 -13.77 -17.04
C TYR A 113 -13.13 -13.17 -18.40
N TYR A 114 -12.64 -13.82 -19.46
CA TYR A 114 -13.06 -13.49 -20.81
C TYR A 114 -14.47 -14.01 -21.04
N ASP A 115 -15.26 -13.24 -21.72
CA ASP A 115 -16.57 -13.70 -22.19
C ASP A 115 -16.49 -14.31 -23.58
#